data_02a6340cb8c48a454aa05d480f38c817
#
_entry.id   02a6340cb8c48a454aa05d480f38c817
#
_cell.length_a   1.000
_cell.length_b   1.000
_cell.length_c   1.000
_cell.angle_alpha   90.00
_cell.angle_beta   90.00
_cell.angle_gamma   90.00
#
_symmetry.space_group_name_H-M   'P 1'
#
loop_
_entity.id
_entity.type
_entity.pdbx_description
1 polymer ?
#
loop_
_entity_poly.entity_id
_entity_poly.type
_entity_poly.pdbx_seq_one_letter_code
_entity_poly.pdbx_strand_id
1 'polypeptide(L)'
;MAGEPAHGGASDAHGQEVRLVKRIGMGLVGAGFVGPHHLDAVRRLGFVDVVAIAGSSDASAMAKAAALGVPRAYGSFEALLDDPDIQVVHNATPNYLHFPVNMAAIAKGKHVVSDKPLAMTAAEAKQLLDAATKAGIVHAVTFNYRGNPLVQQARQLIASGAVGAPRFVHGQYLQDWLLKDTDYSWRLEPDKGGASSALGDIGSHWCDLAQHISGARITEVLADITTTIPKRKKPLGSREAFAAGGKDDQFELVDIKVEDLASVLLRFDNGAKGSFTVGQICAGHKNDLVVEVCGSVSSLKWRQEQQNELWIGHRDRANELLQKDPGLLDPAVQRYAHLPGGHQEAWADAFCNLMRDIYGFIAEGRSPKDPHPPAFATFEDGYRANVVVEAILQSAAAGSVWTKVPA
;
A
#
# COMPACT_ATOMS: atom_id res chain seq x y z
N MET A 1 -21.23 3.87 81.32
CA MET A 1 -21.17 4.92 80.29
C MET A 1 -20.53 4.33 79.07
N ALA A 2 -21.30 4.25 78.03
CA ALA A 2 -20.98 3.57 76.80
C ALA A 2 -20.03 4.40 75.94
N GLY A 3 -18.95 3.78 75.44
CA GLY A 3 -18.09 4.34 74.41
C GLY A 3 -18.51 3.77 73.04
N GLU A 4 -18.82 4.65 72.10
CA GLU A 4 -19.17 4.32 70.72
C GLU A 4 -17.96 3.79 69.94
N PRO A 5 -18.16 2.86 69.01
CA PRO A 5 -17.10 2.43 68.10
C PRO A 5 -16.96 3.41 66.94
N ALA A 6 -15.71 3.80 66.65
CA ALA A 6 -15.34 4.62 65.48
C ALA A 6 -15.64 3.87 64.18
N HIS A 7 -16.42 4.48 63.31
CA HIS A 7 -16.61 4.05 61.92
C HIS A 7 -15.31 4.21 61.14
N GLY A 8 -14.78 3.07 60.69
CA GLY A 8 -13.70 3.04 59.69
C GLY A 8 -14.21 3.57 58.35
N GLY A 9 -13.58 4.62 57.85
CA GLY A 9 -13.84 5.17 56.55
C GLY A 9 -13.47 4.17 55.44
N ALA A 10 -14.44 3.88 54.58
CA ALA A 10 -14.21 3.18 53.33
C ALA A 10 -13.29 4.03 52.45
N SER A 11 -12.18 3.48 52.05
CA SER A 11 -11.32 4.08 51.03
C SER A 11 -12.06 4.01 49.70
N ASP A 12 -12.48 5.17 49.18
CA ASP A 12 -12.98 5.29 47.80
C ASP A 12 -11.88 4.88 46.83
N ALA A 13 -12.08 3.72 46.19
CA ALA A 13 -11.32 3.33 45.03
C ALA A 13 -11.71 4.27 43.90
N HIS A 14 -10.95 5.33 43.70
CA HIS A 14 -11.10 6.22 42.55
C HIS A 14 -10.70 5.45 41.29
N GLY A 15 -11.69 4.90 40.58
CA GLY A 15 -11.52 4.45 39.23
C GLY A 15 -11.07 5.65 38.38
N GLN A 16 -9.87 5.59 37.82
CA GLN A 16 -9.45 6.58 36.82
C GLN A 16 -10.38 6.46 35.62
N GLU A 17 -11.04 7.55 35.23
CA GLU A 17 -11.79 7.59 33.98
C GLU A 17 -10.87 7.34 32.81
N VAL A 18 -11.09 6.25 32.07
CA VAL A 18 -10.40 5.94 30.85
C VAL A 18 -10.94 6.89 29.77
N ARG A 19 -10.11 7.82 29.32
CA ARG A 19 -10.47 8.68 28.21
C ARG A 19 -10.53 7.86 26.92
N LEU A 20 -11.74 7.45 26.54
CA LEU A 20 -11.96 6.71 25.30
C LEU A 20 -11.63 7.59 24.10
N VAL A 21 -10.89 7.04 23.15
CA VAL A 21 -10.64 7.69 21.84
C VAL A 21 -11.99 7.81 21.13
N LYS A 22 -12.29 8.98 20.56
CA LYS A 22 -13.50 9.18 19.75
C LYS A 22 -13.51 8.17 18.61
N ARG A 23 -14.60 7.42 18.49
CA ARG A 23 -14.76 6.42 17.42
C ARG A 23 -14.87 7.11 16.06
N ILE A 24 -14.24 6.52 15.05
CA ILE A 24 -14.20 7.04 13.68
C ILE A 24 -14.95 6.05 12.79
N GLY A 25 -15.97 6.54 12.08
CA GLY A 25 -16.73 5.73 11.13
C GLY A 25 -16.03 5.60 9.79
N MET A 26 -15.95 4.37 9.30
CA MET A 26 -15.31 3.99 8.04
C MET A 26 -16.34 3.39 7.09
N GLY A 27 -16.34 3.82 5.82
CA GLY A 27 -17.04 3.20 4.72
C GLY A 27 -16.09 2.57 3.71
N LEU A 28 -16.39 1.36 3.24
CA LEU A 28 -15.62 0.67 2.21
C LEU A 28 -16.33 0.71 0.86
N VAL A 29 -15.66 1.20 -0.17
CA VAL A 29 -16.11 1.11 -1.57
C VAL A 29 -15.28 0.05 -2.28
N GLY A 30 -15.95 -1.02 -2.74
CA GLY A 30 -15.28 -2.17 -3.36
C GLY A 30 -14.88 -3.26 -2.36
N ALA A 31 -15.48 -4.43 -2.49
CA ALA A 31 -15.23 -5.61 -1.65
C ALA A 31 -14.68 -6.79 -2.47
N GLY A 32 -13.73 -6.47 -3.37
CA GLY A 32 -12.93 -7.46 -4.09
C GLY A 32 -11.85 -8.07 -3.20
N PHE A 33 -10.75 -8.52 -3.80
CA PHE A 33 -9.65 -9.19 -3.09
C PHE A 33 -9.10 -8.38 -1.91
N VAL A 34 -8.81 -7.08 -2.12
CA VAL A 34 -8.16 -6.25 -1.08
C VAL A 34 -9.14 -5.67 -0.05
N GLY A 35 -10.41 -5.49 -0.40
CA GLY A 35 -11.42 -4.88 0.49
C GLY A 35 -11.55 -5.56 1.86
N PRO A 36 -11.64 -6.90 1.97
CA PRO A 36 -11.65 -7.60 3.26
C PRO A 36 -10.42 -7.31 4.13
N HIS A 37 -9.25 -7.10 3.53
CA HIS A 37 -8.02 -6.77 4.27
C HIS A 37 -8.05 -5.36 4.85
N HIS A 38 -8.71 -4.39 4.17
CA HIS A 38 -8.99 -3.08 4.76
C HIS A 38 -9.86 -3.19 6.01
N LEU A 39 -10.92 -4.02 5.96
CA LEU A 39 -11.81 -4.22 7.10
C LEU A 39 -11.10 -4.89 8.28
N ASP A 40 -10.32 -5.94 8.01
CA ASP A 40 -9.55 -6.65 9.03
C ASP A 40 -8.56 -5.71 9.73
N ALA A 41 -7.81 -4.94 8.96
CA ALA A 41 -6.81 -4.00 9.49
C ALA A 41 -7.45 -2.94 10.40
N VAL A 42 -8.56 -2.31 10.00
CA VAL A 42 -9.21 -1.27 10.82
C VAL A 42 -9.92 -1.83 12.06
N ARG A 43 -10.50 -3.03 11.97
CA ARG A 43 -11.11 -3.71 13.13
C ARG A 43 -10.09 -3.99 14.24
N ARG A 44 -8.85 -4.28 13.88
CA ARG A 44 -7.75 -4.49 14.84
C ARG A 44 -7.34 -3.22 15.60
N LEU A 45 -7.75 -2.03 15.16
CA LEU A 45 -7.45 -0.76 15.83
C LEU A 45 -8.30 -0.52 17.09
N GLY A 46 -9.49 -1.10 17.17
CA GLY A 46 -10.38 -1.02 18.34
C GLY A 46 -11.21 0.25 18.46
N PHE A 47 -10.84 1.35 17.80
CA PHE A 47 -11.54 2.65 17.85
C PHE A 47 -12.14 3.09 16.50
N VAL A 48 -12.14 2.21 15.50
CA VAL A 48 -12.75 2.45 14.18
C VAL A 48 -13.98 1.58 14.02
N ASP A 49 -15.09 2.19 13.61
CA ASP A 49 -16.33 1.50 13.28
C ASP A 49 -16.43 1.30 11.78
N VAL A 50 -16.54 0.04 11.36
CA VAL A 50 -16.89 -0.28 9.97
C VAL A 50 -18.39 -0.07 9.82
N VAL A 51 -18.78 1.08 9.25
CA VAL A 51 -20.19 1.52 9.16
C VAL A 51 -20.91 0.87 8.00
N ALA A 52 -20.29 0.91 6.81
CA ALA A 52 -20.95 0.51 5.59
C ALA A 52 -20.00 -0.01 4.52
N ILE A 53 -20.58 -0.72 3.55
CA ILE A 53 -19.91 -1.16 2.32
C ILE A 53 -20.74 -0.73 1.12
N ALA A 54 -20.08 -0.28 0.05
CA ALA A 54 -20.71 -0.05 -1.24
C ALA A 54 -20.26 -1.09 -2.28
N GLY A 55 -21.22 -1.62 -3.03
CA GLY A 55 -21.02 -2.52 -4.15
C GLY A 55 -21.47 -1.89 -5.48
N SER A 56 -21.45 -2.69 -6.56
CA SER A 56 -21.93 -2.30 -7.88
C SER A 56 -23.46 -2.38 -8.05
N SER A 57 -24.16 -2.91 -7.04
CA SER A 57 -25.61 -2.99 -6.94
C SER A 57 -26.02 -3.29 -5.49
N ASP A 58 -27.26 -3.01 -5.13
CA ASP A 58 -27.81 -3.32 -3.79
C ASP A 58 -27.66 -4.81 -3.44
N ALA A 59 -28.00 -5.70 -4.38
CA ALA A 59 -27.88 -7.15 -4.15
C ALA A 59 -26.42 -7.57 -3.86
N SER A 60 -25.47 -7.06 -4.65
CA SER A 60 -24.05 -7.37 -4.45
C SER A 60 -23.52 -6.78 -3.13
N ALA A 61 -23.91 -5.54 -2.80
CA ALA A 61 -23.51 -4.88 -1.56
C ALA A 61 -24.07 -5.62 -0.33
N MET A 62 -25.35 -6.00 -0.34
CA MET A 62 -25.99 -6.75 0.75
C MET A 62 -25.33 -8.12 0.98
N ALA A 63 -25.06 -8.86 -0.10
CA ALA A 63 -24.39 -10.15 0.00
C ALA A 63 -22.99 -10.03 0.61
N LYS A 64 -22.19 -9.03 0.17
CA LYS A 64 -20.86 -8.78 0.70
C LYS A 64 -20.89 -8.25 2.14
N ALA A 65 -21.83 -7.35 2.47
CA ALA A 65 -22.00 -6.85 3.83
C ALA A 65 -22.35 -7.98 4.81
N ALA A 66 -23.26 -8.87 4.44
CA ALA A 66 -23.61 -10.04 5.25
C ALA A 66 -22.41 -10.98 5.45
N ALA A 67 -21.66 -11.29 4.38
CA ALA A 67 -20.49 -12.18 4.46
C ALA A 67 -19.35 -11.59 5.31
N LEU A 68 -19.21 -10.25 5.33
CA LEU A 68 -18.13 -9.54 6.02
C LEU A 68 -18.57 -8.96 7.38
N GLY A 69 -19.82 -9.17 7.81
CA GLY A 69 -20.34 -8.66 9.07
C GLY A 69 -20.33 -7.11 9.12
N VAL A 70 -20.73 -6.45 8.02
CA VAL A 70 -20.84 -4.99 7.94
C VAL A 70 -22.32 -4.61 8.06
N PRO A 71 -22.69 -3.65 8.94
CA PRO A 71 -24.09 -3.40 9.28
C PRO A 71 -24.91 -2.75 8.18
N ARG A 72 -24.30 -1.94 7.29
CA ARG A 72 -25.00 -1.21 6.24
C ARG A 72 -24.42 -1.56 4.86
N ALA A 73 -25.29 -1.59 3.85
CA ALA A 73 -24.93 -1.86 2.45
C ALA A 73 -25.57 -0.82 1.53
N TYR A 74 -24.81 -0.33 0.56
CA TYR A 74 -25.24 0.63 -0.44
C TYR A 74 -24.93 0.11 -1.85
N GLY A 75 -25.88 0.22 -2.77
CA GLY A 75 -25.72 -0.20 -4.17
C GLY A 75 -24.84 0.71 -5.01
N SER A 76 -24.44 1.87 -4.48
CA SER A 76 -23.51 2.80 -5.14
C SER A 76 -22.60 3.49 -4.12
N PHE A 77 -21.47 4.00 -4.58
CA PHE A 77 -20.57 4.76 -3.72
C PHE A 77 -21.13 6.13 -3.35
N GLU A 78 -21.93 6.75 -4.22
CA GLU A 78 -22.57 8.04 -3.95
C GLU A 78 -23.49 7.95 -2.73
N ALA A 79 -24.30 6.89 -2.65
CA ALA A 79 -25.19 6.66 -1.51
C ALA A 79 -24.40 6.42 -0.22
N LEU A 80 -23.28 5.70 -0.27
CA LEU A 80 -22.39 5.52 0.88
C LEU A 80 -21.78 6.86 1.32
N LEU A 81 -21.40 7.72 0.39
CA LEU A 81 -20.79 9.01 0.70
C LEU A 81 -21.76 9.98 1.37
N ASP A 82 -23.06 9.79 1.22
CA ASP A 82 -24.09 10.60 1.88
C ASP A 82 -24.37 10.18 3.34
N ASP A 83 -23.83 9.05 3.78
CA ASP A 83 -23.95 8.58 5.16
C ASP A 83 -23.15 9.49 6.12
N PRO A 84 -23.81 10.20 7.08
CA PRO A 84 -23.15 11.12 8.00
C PRO A 84 -22.26 10.42 9.04
N ASP A 85 -22.46 9.12 9.30
CA ASP A 85 -21.67 8.36 10.24
C ASP A 85 -20.30 7.97 9.67
N ILE A 86 -20.07 8.19 8.37
CA ILE A 86 -18.79 7.88 7.70
C ILE A 86 -17.93 9.13 7.64
N GLN A 87 -16.77 9.11 8.28
CA GLN A 87 -15.73 10.15 8.24
C GLN A 87 -14.60 9.80 7.28
N VAL A 88 -14.28 8.49 7.13
CA VAL A 88 -13.19 7.98 6.31
C VAL A 88 -13.74 7.03 5.27
N VAL A 89 -13.36 7.22 4.02
CA VAL A 89 -13.73 6.33 2.91
C VAL A 89 -12.51 5.55 2.47
N HIS A 90 -12.62 4.23 2.46
CA HIS A 90 -11.65 3.34 1.84
C HIS A 90 -12.10 3.00 0.43
N ASN A 91 -11.25 3.32 -0.55
CA ASN A 91 -11.50 2.99 -1.95
C ASN A 91 -10.64 1.79 -2.35
N ALA A 92 -11.27 0.62 -2.44
CA ALA A 92 -10.67 -0.67 -2.80
C ALA A 92 -11.29 -1.23 -4.09
N THR A 93 -11.69 -0.34 -4.99
CA THR A 93 -12.27 -0.66 -6.30
C THR A 93 -11.20 -1.05 -7.32
N PRO A 94 -11.58 -1.49 -8.54
CA PRO A 94 -10.64 -1.52 -9.67
C PRO A 94 -10.14 -0.13 -10.06
N ASN A 95 -8.94 -0.06 -10.68
CA ASN A 95 -8.19 1.18 -10.92
C ASN A 95 -9.01 2.30 -11.57
N TYR A 96 -9.84 2.00 -12.56
CA TYR A 96 -10.65 3.01 -13.29
C TYR A 96 -11.67 3.73 -12.39
N LEU A 97 -12.02 3.17 -11.24
CA LEU A 97 -12.92 3.79 -10.26
C LEU A 97 -12.17 4.56 -9.17
N HIS A 98 -10.84 4.50 -9.10
CA HIS A 98 -10.11 5.22 -8.07
C HIS A 98 -10.34 6.73 -8.18
N PHE A 99 -10.19 7.28 -9.38
CA PHE A 99 -10.37 8.72 -9.60
C PHE A 99 -11.79 9.21 -9.26
N PRO A 100 -12.89 8.69 -9.87
CA PRO A 100 -14.23 9.20 -9.60
C PRO A 100 -14.67 9.02 -8.13
N VAL A 101 -14.37 7.89 -7.51
CA VAL A 101 -14.73 7.65 -6.10
C VAL A 101 -13.96 8.58 -5.16
N ASN A 102 -12.65 8.72 -5.35
CA ASN A 102 -11.82 9.59 -4.53
C ASN A 102 -12.24 11.07 -4.68
N MET A 103 -12.50 11.56 -5.91
CA MET A 103 -12.98 12.93 -6.14
C MET A 103 -14.33 13.19 -5.46
N ALA A 104 -15.26 12.25 -5.53
CA ALA A 104 -16.56 12.38 -4.88
C ALA A 104 -16.42 12.40 -3.35
N ALA A 105 -15.56 11.54 -2.76
CA ALA A 105 -15.30 11.54 -1.33
C ALA A 105 -14.68 12.86 -0.85
N ILE A 106 -13.68 13.39 -1.61
CA ILE A 106 -13.06 14.70 -1.34
C ILE A 106 -14.11 15.81 -1.36
N ALA A 107 -15.01 15.82 -2.37
CA ALA A 107 -16.06 16.82 -2.51
C ALA A 107 -17.06 16.80 -1.33
N LYS A 108 -17.25 15.64 -0.69
CA LYS A 108 -18.04 15.48 0.54
C LYS A 108 -17.25 15.79 1.83
N GLY A 109 -15.98 16.22 1.72
CA GLY A 109 -15.13 16.54 2.88
C GLY A 109 -14.70 15.32 3.70
N LYS A 110 -14.81 14.11 3.14
CA LYS A 110 -14.41 12.88 3.82
C LYS A 110 -12.92 12.63 3.66
N HIS A 111 -12.28 12.07 4.69
CA HIS A 111 -10.93 11.55 4.57
C HIS A 111 -10.90 10.35 3.63
N VAL A 112 -9.80 10.17 2.90
CA VAL A 112 -9.71 9.12 1.86
C VAL A 112 -8.49 8.24 2.07
N VAL A 113 -8.71 6.93 2.07
CA VAL A 113 -7.68 5.90 1.97
C VAL A 113 -7.90 5.15 0.66
N SER A 114 -7.08 5.43 -0.33
CA SER A 114 -7.18 4.84 -1.67
C SER A 114 -6.27 3.65 -1.83
N ASP A 115 -6.73 2.60 -2.49
CA ASP A 115 -5.79 1.57 -2.97
C ASP A 115 -4.90 2.12 -4.09
N LYS A 116 -3.79 1.43 -4.33
CA LYS A 116 -2.83 1.72 -5.40
C LYS A 116 -3.23 1.03 -6.72
N PRO A 117 -2.84 1.58 -7.87
CA PRO A 117 -2.27 2.92 -8.08
C PRO A 117 -3.31 4.00 -7.72
N LEU A 118 -2.86 5.19 -7.35
CA LEU A 118 -3.77 6.27 -6.93
C LEU A 118 -4.82 6.60 -8.00
N ALA A 119 -4.42 6.56 -9.27
CA ALA A 119 -5.28 6.76 -10.43
C ALA A 119 -4.69 6.00 -11.64
N MET A 120 -5.40 5.97 -12.75
CA MET A 120 -4.94 5.35 -14.00
C MET A 120 -3.87 6.19 -14.70
N THR A 121 -3.87 7.51 -14.48
CA THR A 121 -2.92 8.46 -15.09
C THR A 121 -2.31 9.39 -14.04
N ALA A 122 -1.11 9.93 -14.35
CA ALA A 122 -0.49 10.96 -13.52
C ALA A 122 -1.31 12.25 -13.49
N ALA A 123 -2.00 12.59 -14.58
CA ALA A 123 -2.88 13.75 -14.65
C ALA A 123 -4.07 13.63 -13.68
N GLU A 124 -4.73 12.47 -13.62
CA GLU A 124 -5.79 12.19 -12.64
C GLU A 124 -5.24 12.20 -11.21
N ALA A 125 -4.09 11.57 -10.97
CA ALA A 125 -3.44 11.56 -9.65
C ALA A 125 -3.10 12.97 -9.17
N LYS A 126 -2.65 13.86 -10.08
CA LYS A 126 -2.41 15.28 -9.77
C LYS A 126 -3.69 16.01 -9.38
N GLN A 127 -4.78 15.79 -10.11
CA GLN A 127 -6.07 16.39 -9.78
C GLN A 127 -6.56 15.95 -8.39
N LEU A 128 -6.40 14.66 -8.04
CA LEU A 128 -6.73 14.14 -6.71
C LEU A 128 -5.90 14.80 -5.62
N LEU A 129 -4.59 14.91 -5.83
CA LEU A 129 -3.67 15.56 -4.89
C LEU A 129 -4.07 17.02 -4.67
N ASP A 130 -4.32 17.77 -5.74
CA ASP A 130 -4.70 19.19 -5.67
C ASP A 130 -6.05 19.38 -4.96
N ALA A 131 -7.02 18.55 -5.29
CA ALA A 131 -8.34 18.58 -4.66
C ALA A 131 -8.27 18.26 -3.16
N ALA A 132 -7.56 17.20 -2.77
CA ALA A 132 -7.41 16.78 -1.37
C ALA A 132 -6.64 17.84 -0.55
N THR A 133 -5.58 18.41 -1.12
CA THR A 133 -4.81 19.50 -0.51
C THR A 133 -5.66 20.75 -0.29
N LYS A 134 -6.47 21.13 -1.29
CA LYS A 134 -7.40 22.26 -1.20
C LYS A 134 -8.48 22.03 -0.13
N ALA A 135 -9.03 20.81 -0.08
CA ALA A 135 -10.05 20.44 0.91
C ALA A 135 -9.50 20.32 2.32
N GLY A 136 -8.18 20.11 2.48
CA GLY A 136 -7.52 19.95 3.78
C GLY A 136 -7.89 18.64 4.49
N ILE A 137 -8.31 17.64 3.75
CA ILE A 137 -8.64 16.30 4.28
C ILE A 137 -7.38 15.46 4.45
N VAL A 138 -7.43 14.45 5.32
CA VAL A 138 -6.41 13.40 5.38
C VAL A 138 -6.60 12.47 4.19
N HIS A 139 -5.51 12.20 3.47
CA HIS A 139 -5.51 11.35 2.28
C HIS A 139 -4.30 10.42 2.29
N ALA A 140 -4.52 9.15 1.98
CA ALA A 140 -3.49 8.12 2.01
C ALA A 140 -3.62 7.15 0.83
N VAL A 141 -2.47 6.56 0.42
CA VAL A 141 -2.40 5.45 -0.54
C VAL A 141 -1.86 4.21 0.16
N THR A 142 -2.43 3.05 -0.14
CA THR A 142 -2.09 1.80 0.56
C THR A 142 -0.81 1.15 0.04
N PHE A 143 0.30 1.87 0.07
CA PHE A 143 1.63 1.28 -0.08
C PHE A 143 2.01 0.55 1.22
N ASN A 144 1.36 -0.59 1.44
CA ASN A 144 1.34 -1.32 2.71
C ASN A 144 2.71 -1.85 3.15
N TYR A 145 3.65 -2.09 2.23
CA TYR A 145 5.00 -2.55 2.58
C TYR A 145 5.76 -1.54 3.45
N ARG A 146 5.42 -0.24 3.38
CA ARG A 146 5.95 0.77 4.30
C ARG A 146 5.64 0.46 5.77
N GLY A 147 4.54 -0.24 6.06
CA GLY A 147 4.17 -0.64 7.43
C GLY A 147 4.98 -1.81 8.00
N ASN A 148 5.89 -2.42 7.24
CA ASN A 148 6.71 -3.53 7.74
C ASN A 148 7.79 -3.02 8.70
N PRO A 149 7.97 -3.64 9.88
CA PRO A 149 8.98 -3.21 10.87
C PRO A 149 10.39 -3.09 10.30
N LEU A 150 10.84 -4.07 9.52
CA LEU A 150 12.20 -4.07 8.99
C LEU A 150 12.40 -3.16 7.78
N VAL A 151 11.34 -2.79 7.08
CA VAL A 151 11.37 -1.69 6.10
C VAL A 151 11.59 -0.35 6.81
N GLN A 152 10.88 -0.11 7.92
CA GLN A 152 11.06 1.08 8.73
C GLN A 152 12.46 1.12 9.37
N GLN A 153 12.97 -0.04 9.82
CA GLN A 153 14.34 -0.16 10.34
C GLN A 153 15.39 0.14 9.27
N ALA A 154 15.21 -0.38 8.04
CA ALA A 154 16.12 -0.07 6.93
C ALA A 154 16.15 1.42 6.60
N ARG A 155 14.97 2.06 6.54
CA ARG A 155 14.85 3.51 6.37
C ARG A 155 15.56 4.28 7.49
N GLN A 156 15.35 3.88 8.73
CA GLN A 156 15.98 4.52 9.90
C GLN A 156 17.50 4.39 9.88
N LEU A 157 18.05 3.22 9.52
CA LEU A 157 19.49 3.03 9.37
C LEU A 157 20.10 3.91 8.28
N ILE A 158 19.37 4.18 7.20
CA ILE A 158 19.81 5.10 6.15
C ILE A 158 19.72 6.56 6.65
N ALA A 159 18.61 6.94 7.25
CA ALA A 159 18.38 8.30 7.75
C ALA A 159 19.38 8.71 8.85
N SER A 160 19.79 7.76 9.70
CA SER A 160 20.81 7.97 10.74
C SER A 160 22.24 8.02 10.20
N GLY A 161 22.46 7.72 8.91
CA GLY A 161 23.79 7.66 8.29
C GLY A 161 24.57 6.37 8.55
N ALA A 162 23.99 5.36 9.21
CA ALA A 162 24.67 4.08 9.51
C ALA A 162 25.07 3.32 8.23
N VAL A 163 24.36 3.52 7.13
CA VAL A 163 24.67 2.91 5.81
C VAL A 163 25.63 3.79 5.00
N GLY A 164 25.81 5.02 5.40
CA GLY A 164 26.50 6.05 4.61
C GLY A 164 25.63 6.55 3.46
N ALA A 165 26.24 7.26 2.52
CA ALA A 165 25.52 7.77 1.34
C ALA A 165 25.05 6.61 0.43
N PRO A 166 23.74 6.49 0.11
CA PRO A 166 23.27 5.53 -0.88
C PRO A 166 23.95 5.77 -2.24
N ARG A 167 24.48 4.70 -2.85
CA ARG A 167 25.19 4.72 -4.13
C ARG A 167 24.45 3.95 -5.21
N PHE A 168 23.85 2.82 -4.82
CA PHE A 168 23.11 1.95 -5.72
C PHE A 168 21.89 1.37 -5.04
N VAL A 169 20.72 1.49 -5.69
CA VAL A 169 19.43 0.95 -5.19
C VAL A 169 18.89 0.00 -6.25
N HIS A 170 18.75 -1.27 -5.89
CA HIS A 170 18.31 -2.26 -6.88
C HIS A 170 17.41 -3.33 -6.28
N GLY A 171 16.80 -4.13 -7.16
CA GLY A 171 15.99 -5.26 -6.75
C GLY A 171 15.02 -5.74 -7.81
N GLN A 172 13.95 -6.35 -7.33
CA GLN A 172 12.94 -6.97 -8.17
C GLN A 172 11.58 -7.01 -7.48
N TYR A 173 10.52 -7.20 -8.29
CA TYR A 173 9.25 -7.67 -7.81
C TYR A 173 8.70 -8.71 -8.81
N LEU A 174 8.81 -9.98 -8.44
CA LEU A 174 8.47 -11.10 -9.32
C LEU A 174 7.30 -11.90 -8.74
N GLN A 175 6.41 -12.33 -9.63
CA GLN A 175 5.25 -13.15 -9.33
C GLN A 175 5.03 -14.17 -10.46
N ASP A 176 4.22 -15.21 -10.23
CA ASP A 176 3.91 -16.23 -11.24
C ASP A 176 2.40 -16.42 -11.53
N TRP A 177 1.55 -15.56 -10.99
CA TRP A 177 0.10 -15.74 -11.08
C TRP A 177 -0.50 -15.47 -12.47
N LEU A 178 0.26 -14.86 -13.38
CA LEU A 178 -0.07 -14.67 -14.80
C LEU A 178 0.83 -15.51 -15.75
N LEU A 179 1.41 -16.62 -15.27
CA LEU A 179 2.37 -17.42 -16.00
C LEU A 179 1.77 -18.10 -17.24
N LYS A 180 0.49 -18.51 -17.18
CA LYS A 180 -0.15 -19.28 -18.25
C LYS A 180 -1.03 -18.40 -19.12
N ASP A 181 -1.26 -18.79 -20.36
CA ASP A 181 -2.22 -18.15 -21.27
C ASP A 181 -3.67 -18.19 -20.77
N THR A 182 -3.98 -19.11 -19.83
CA THR A 182 -5.28 -19.25 -19.16
C THR A 182 -5.44 -18.34 -17.94
N ASP A 183 -4.35 -17.75 -17.44
CA ASP A 183 -4.40 -16.82 -16.32
C ASP A 183 -4.85 -15.45 -16.84
N TYR A 184 -5.95 -14.94 -16.28
CA TYR A 184 -6.56 -13.69 -16.74
C TYR A 184 -7.04 -12.82 -15.59
N SER A 185 -6.89 -11.52 -15.75
CA SER A 185 -7.36 -10.51 -14.81
C SER A 185 -7.82 -9.26 -15.55
N TRP A 186 -8.74 -8.51 -14.95
CA TRP A 186 -9.17 -7.19 -15.43
C TRP A 186 -8.01 -6.19 -15.55
N ARG A 187 -6.88 -6.43 -14.85
CA ARG A 187 -5.65 -5.62 -14.94
C ARG A 187 -5.02 -5.64 -16.32
N LEU A 188 -5.33 -6.68 -17.12
CA LEU A 188 -4.88 -6.79 -18.50
C LEU A 188 -5.75 -6.02 -19.50
N GLU A 189 -6.87 -5.45 -19.03
CA GLU A 189 -7.79 -4.64 -19.82
C GLU A 189 -7.44 -3.15 -19.64
N PRO A 190 -6.92 -2.45 -20.67
CA PRO A 190 -6.46 -1.06 -20.53
C PRO A 190 -7.53 -0.07 -20.05
N ASP A 191 -8.80 -0.31 -20.38
CA ASP A 191 -9.94 0.48 -19.93
C ASP A 191 -10.26 0.31 -18.43
N LYS A 192 -9.74 -0.74 -17.77
CA LYS A 192 -9.93 -1.01 -16.36
C LYS A 192 -8.66 -0.91 -15.53
N GLY A 193 -7.56 -1.43 -16.07
CA GLY A 193 -6.26 -1.49 -15.40
C GLY A 193 -5.38 -0.27 -15.63
N GLY A 194 -5.56 0.40 -16.78
CA GLY A 194 -4.70 1.49 -17.23
C GLY A 194 -3.72 1.05 -18.33
N ALA A 195 -2.77 1.89 -18.64
CA ALA A 195 -1.80 1.70 -19.73
C ALA A 195 -0.70 0.65 -19.41
N SER A 196 -0.67 0.10 -18.20
CA SER A 196 0.33 -0.89 -17.77
C SER A 196 -0.30 -1.98 -16.92
N SER A 197 0.33 -3.15 -16.84
CA SER A 197 -0.08 -4.26 -15.97
C SER A 197 0.97 -4.46 -14.87
N ALA A 198 2.08 -5.14 -15.14
CA ALA A 198 3.08 -5.45 -14.11
C ALA A 198 3.70 -4.19 -13.48
N LEU A 199 4.00 -3.16 -14.26
CA LEU A 199 4.54 -1.91 -13.73
C LEU A 199 3.51 -1.18 -12.84
N GLY A 200 2.27 -1.04 -13.29
CA GLY A 200 1.22 -0.38 -12.53
C GLY A 200 0.83 -1.14 -11.26
N ASP A 201 0.75 -2.48 -11.34
CA ASP A 201 0.35 -3.33 -10.23
C ASP A 201 1.47 -3.51 -9.19
N ILE A 202 2.66 -3.96 -9.61
CA ILE A 202 3.76 -4.31 -8.71
C ILE A 202 4.99 -3.39 -8.84
N GLY A 203 5.26 -2.83 -10.02
CA GLY A 203 6.35 -1.86 -10.20
C GLY A 203 6.16 -0.58 -9.38
N SER A 204 4.92 -0.09 -9.26
CA SER A 204 4.57 1.06 -8.42
C SER A 204 4.96 0.85 -6.94
N HIS A 205 4.74 -0.34 -6.40
CA HIS A 205 5.17 -0.71 -5.05
C HIS A 205 6.70 -0.70 -4.91
N TRP A 206 7.41 -1.25 -5.91
CA TRP A 206 8.87 -1.27 -5.85
C TRP A 206 9.44 0.15 -5.90
N CYS A 207 8.95 0.99 -6.81
CA CYS A 207 9.37 2.39 -6.91
C CYS A 207 9.08 3.19 -5.64
N ASP A 208 7.90 2.99 -5.05
CA ASP A 208 7.54 3.61 -3.79
C ASP A 208 8.49 3.19 -2.67
N LEU A 209 8.69 1.87 -2.50
CA LEU A 209 9.48 1.32 -1.42
C LEU A 209 10.96 1.68 -1.54
N ALA A 210 11.53 1.67 -2.75
CA ALA A 210 12.91 2.06 -3.01
C ALA A 210 13.17 3.52 -2.63
N GLN A 211 12.25 4.43 -3.00
CA GLN A 211 12.34 5.84 -2.62
C GLN A 211 12.13 6.03 -1.10
N HIS A 212 11.16 5.31 -0.52
CA HIS A 212 10.88 5.38 0.91
C HIS A 212 12.07 4.92 1.77
N ILE A 213 12.71 3.82 1.42
CA ILE A 213 13.86 3.28 2.16
C ILE A 213 15.09 4.17 1.94
N SER A 214 15.43 4.49 0.68
CA SER A 214 16.65 5.23 0.35
C SER A 214 16.60 6.71 0.73
N GLY A 215 15.40 7.28 0.91
CA GLY A 215 15.20 8.71 1.11
C GLY A 215 15.49 9.55 -0.14
N ALA A 216 15.71 8.93 -1.30
CA ALA A 216 16.05 9.59 -2.57
C ALA A 216 14.90 9.46 -3.57
N ARG A 217 14.75 10.44 -4.47
CA ARG A 217 13.72 10.48 -5.50
C ARG A 217 14.26 10.00 -6.83
N ILE A 218 13.49 9.18 -7.57
CA ILE A 218 13.79 8.79 -8.94
C ILE A 218 13.60 10.02 -9.84
N THR A 219 14.62 10.36 -10.61
CA THR A 219 14.66 11.57 -11.48
C THR A 219 14.73 11.24 -12.96
N GLU A 220 15.31 10.09 -13.34
CA GLU A 220 15.37 9.62 -14.73
C GLU A 220 15.25 8.09 -14.76
N VAL A 221 14.65 7.58 -15.83
CA VAL A 221 14.46 6.15 -16.08
C VAL A 221 14.88 5.78 -17.50
N LEU A 222 15.36 4.54 -17.70
CA LEU A 222 15.51 3.89 -18.98
C LEU A 222 14.93 2.49 -18.86
N ALA A 223 14.01 2.12 -19.75
CA ALA A 223 13.23 0.90 -19.58
C ALA A 223 13.13 0.09 -20.87
N ASP A 224 13.17 -1.24 -20.70
CA ASP A 224 12.73 -2.24 -21.66
C ASP A 224 11.52 -2.97 -21.09
N ILE A 225 10.41 -3.01 -21.85
CA ILE A 225 9.16 -3.66 -21.45
C ILE A 225 8.72 -4.68 -22.49
N THR A 226 8.09 -5.75 -22.02
CA THR A 226 7.67 -6.84 -22.92
C THR A 226 6.29 -7.38 -22.55
N THR A 227 5.47 -7.65 -23.54
CA THR A 227 4.27 -8.49 -23.44
C THR A 227 4.66 -9.90 -23.89
N THR A 228 5.12 -10.71 -22.94
CA THR A 228 5.63 -12.06 -23.21
C THR A 228 4.54 -13.01 -23.68
N ILE A 229 3.31 -12.82 -23.16
CA ILE A 229 2.14 -13.62 -23.54
C ILE A 229 1.14 -12.69 -24.26
N PRO A 230 1.29 -12.49 -25.58
CA PRO A 230 0.52 -11.48 -26.33
C PRO A 230 -0.94 -11.90 -26.59
N LYS A 231 -1.30 -13.15 -26.33
CA LYS A 231 -2.68 -13.66 -26.44
C LYS A 231 -3.03 -14.48 -25.22
N ARG A 232 -4.20 -14.20 -24.64
CA ARG A 232 -4.69 -14.94 -23.47
C ARG A 232 -6.14 -15.40 -23.64
N LYS A 233 -6.49 -16.43 -22.90
CA LYS A 233 -7.83 -17.00 -22.83
C LYS A 233 -8.63 -16.26 -21.75
N LYS A 234 -9.43 -15.27 -22.17
CA LYS A 234 -10.35 -14.54 -21.29
C LYS A 234 -11.56 -15.42 -20.98
N PRO A 235 -11.84 -15.73 -19.70
CA PRO A 235 -13.03 -16.50 -19.34
C PRO A 235 -14.31 -15.70 -19.62
N LEU A 236 -15.36 -16.40 -20.10
CA LEU A 236 -16.66 -15.78 -20.37
C LEU A 236 -17.47 -15.51 -19.08
N GLY A 237 -17.09 -16.12 -17.95
CA GLY A 237 -17.66 -15.87 -16.62
C GLY A 237 -16.80 -14.94 -15.76
N SER A 238 -17.39 -14.40 -14.67
CA SER A 238 -16.64 -13.62 -13.69
C SER A 238 -15.70 -14.50 -12.88
N ARG A 239 -14.46 -14.08 -12.68
CA ARG A 239 -13.48 -14.71 -11.78
C ARG A 239 -12.95 -13.73 -10.75
N GLU A 240 -12.68 -14.26 -9.57
CA GLU A 240 -11.93 -13.50 -8.56
C GLU A 240 -10.44 -13.36 -8.96
N ALA A 241 -9.80 -12.30 -8.50
CA ALA A 241 -8.38 -12.11 -8.68
C ALA A 241 -7.60 -13.29 -8.05
N PHE A 242 -6.56 -13.77 -8.74
CA PHE A 242 -5.73 -14.93 -8.35
C PHE A 242 -6.41 -16.30 -8.40
N ALA A 243 -7.65 -16.42 -8.87
CA ALA A 243 -8.26 -17.72 -9.10
C ALA A 243 -7.64 -18.44 -10.32
N ALA A 244 -7.23 -19.69 -10.13
CA ALA A 244 -6.69 -20.52 -11.21
C ALA A 244 -7.76 -20.83 -12.27
N GLY A 245 -7.37 -20.91 -13.56
CA GLY A 245 -8.23 -21.32 -14.67
C GLY A 245 -8.69 -22.78 -14.55
N GLY A 246 -10.00 -23.02 -14.74
CA GLY A 246 -10.57 -24.37 -14.86
C GLY A 246 -10.30 -24.98 -16.25
N LYS A 247 -10.23 -26.34 -16.32
CA LYS A 247 -10.00 -27.05 -17.59
C LYS A 247 -11.18 -26.95 -18.55
N ASP A 248 -12.39 -26.71 -18.04
CA ASP A 248 -13.66 -26.72 -18.80
C ASP A 248 -14.25 -25.29 -19.00
N ASP A 249 -13.48 -24.24 -18.73
CA ASP A 249 -13.97 -22.88 -18.88
C ASP A 249 -14.11 -22.52 -20.37
N GLN A 250 -15.30 -22.02 -20.72
CA GLN A 250 -15.45 -21.31 -21.98
C GLN A 250 -14.66 -20.01 -21.95
N PHE A 251 -13.92 -19.73 -23.01
CA PHE A 251 -13.06 -18.56 -23.10
C PHE A 251 -13.14 -17.91 -24.48
N GLU A 252 -12.79 -16.64 -24.51
CA GLU A 252 -12.49 -15.85 -25.70
C GLU A 252 -10.97 -15.64 -25.78
N LEU A 253 -10.39 -15.77 -26.98
CA LEU A 253 -8.98 -15.43 -27.20
C LEU A 253 -8.85 -13.94 -27.43
N VAL A 254 -8.11 -13.25 -26.56
CA VAL A 254 -7.93 -11.80 -26.61
C VAL A 254 -6.46 -11.41 -26.77
N ASP A 255 -6.22 -10.31 -27.47
CA ASP A 255 -4.89 -9.70 -27.61
C ASP A 255 -4.58 -8.87 -26.36
N ILE A 256 -3.37 -9.07 -25.79
CA ILE A 256 -2.88 -8.33 -24.65
C ILE A 256 -1.95 -7.20 -25.15
N LYS A 257 -2.20 -5.98 -24.66
CA LYS A 257 -1.48 -4.77 -25.07
C LYS A 257 -0.64 -4.15 -23.96
N VAL A 258 -0.71 -4.70 -22.74
CA VAL A 258 0.04 -4.24 -21.58
C VAL A 258 1.16 -5.24 -21.27
N GLU A 259 2.22 -4.76 -20.66
CA GLU A 259 3.40 -5.55 -20.33
C GLU A 259 3.16 -6.51 -19.15
N ASP A 260 3.82 -7.66 -19.19
CA ASP A 260 3.91 -8.63 -18.11
C ASP A 260 5.34 -8.76 -17.54
N LEU A 261 6.32 -8.07 -18.19
CA LEU A 261 7.72 -8.02 -17.79
C LEU A 261 8.31 -6.63 -18.09
N ALA A 262 9.09 -6.09 -17.17
CA ALA A 262 9.87 -4.87 -17.40
C ALA A 262 11.23 -4.91 -16.67
N SER A 263 12.28 -4.39 -17.33
CA SER A 263 13.59 -4.12 -16.74
C SER A 263 13.90 -2.63 -16.86
N VAL A 264 14.27 -2.00 -15.73
CA VAL A 264 14.40 -0.55 -15.64
C VAL A 264 15.72 -0.15 -15.00
N LEU A 265 16.43 0.79 -15.60
CA LEU A 265 17.56 1.51 -15.01
C LEU A 265 17.09 2.86 -14.45
N LEU A 266 17.69 3.29 -13.34
CA LEU A 266 17.26 4.46 -12.58
C LEU A 266 18.41 5.42 -12.28
N ARG A 267 18.06 6.71 -12.17
CA ARG A 267 18.88 7.76 -11.55
C ARG A 267 18.09 8.44 -10.45
N PHE A 268 18.78 8.74 -9.35
CA PHE A 268 18.20 9.40 -8.20
C PHE A 268 18.75 10.82 -8.03
N ASP A 269 17.99 11.67 -7.32
CA ASP A 269 18.32 13.08 -7.07
C ASP A 269 19.59 13.28 -6.24
N ASN A 270 19.96 12.31 -5.40
CA ASN A 270 21.20 12.29 -4.62
C ASN A 270 22.43 11.76 -5.40
N GLY A 271 22.28 11.47 -6.70
CA GLY A 271 23.33 10.92 -7.57
C GLY A 271 23.44 9.41 -7.58
N ALA A 272 22.73 8.70 -6.71
CA ALA A 272 22.69 7.24 -6.74
C ALA A 272 22.15 6.71 -8.07
N LYS A 273 22.57 5.51 -8.45
CA LYS A 273 22.04 4.73 -9.58
C LYS A 273 21.18 3.61 -9.08
N GLY A 274 20.36 3.06 -9.96
CA GLY A 274 19.57 1.90 -9.59
C GLY A 274 19.10 1.07 -10.77
N SER A 275 18.51 -0.08 -10.44
CA SER A 275 17.83 -0.94 -11.41
C SER A 275 16.79 -1.82 -10.72
N PHE A 276 15.73 -2.14 -11.43
CA PHE A 276 14.80 -3.17 -10.97
C PHE A 276 14.18 -3.92 -12.15
N THR A 277 13.70 -5.12 -11.82
CA THR A 277 12.90 -5.93 -12.74
C THR A 277 11.57 -6.27 -12.09
N VAL A 278 10.49 -6.16 -12.86
CA VAL A 278 9.17 -6.65 -12.46
C VAL A 278 8.64 -7.64 -13.46
N GLY A 279 7.96 -8.69 -12.99
CA GLY A 279 7.35 -9.68 -13.87
C GLY A 279 6.28 -10.48 -13.15
N GLN A 280 5.18 -10.78 -13.84
CA GLN A 280 4.07 -11.57 -13.30
C GLN A 280 4.00 -12.98 -13.90
N ILE A 281 5.09 -13.39 -14.61
CA ILE A 281 5.22 -14.64 -15.36
C ILE A 281 6.43 -15.46 -14.89
N CYS A 282 6.96 -15.20 -13.70
CA CYS A 282 8.21 -15.75 -13.20
C CYS A 282 7.93 -16.95 -12.29
N ALA A 283 7.91 -18.16 -12.87
CA ALA A 283 7.59 -19.41 -12.16
C ALA A 283 8.37 -19.57 -10.85
N GLY A 284 7.67 -19.87 -9.76
CA GLY A 284 8.25 -20.10 -8.43
C GLY A 284 8.31 -18.88 -7.53
N HIS A 285 8.23 -17.65 -8.06
CA HIS A 285 8.11 -16.42 -7.28
C HIS A 285 6.63 -16.13 -6.98
N LYS A 286 6.26 -16.08 -5.71
CA LYS A 286 4.84 -15.89 -5.31
C LYS A 286 4.52 -14.42 -5.08
N ASN A 287 5.40 -13.73 -4.34
CA ASN A 287 5.29 -12.30 -4.05
C ASN A 287 6.67 -11.73 -3.74
N ASP A 288 7.65 -11.98 -4.60
CA ASP A 288 9.07 -11.77 -4.35
C ASP A 288 9.49 -10.32 -4.64
N LEU A 289 9.11 -9.41 -3.74
CA LEU A 289 9.61 -8.04 -3.73
C LEU A 289 10.91 -7.98 -2.94
N VAL A 290 11.98 -7.52 -3.59
CA VAL A 290 13.31 -7.33 -3.00
C VAL A 290 13.76 -5.91 -3.25
N VAL A 291 14.24 -5.23 -2.20
CA VAL A 291 14.95 -3.94 -2.31
C VAL A 291 16.29 -4.07 -1.59
N GLU A 292 17.36 -3.74 -2.30
CA GLU A 292 18.71 -3.63 -1.75
C GLU A 292 19.24 -2.21 -1.97
N VAL A 293 19.79 -1.62 -0.91
CA VAL A 293 20.44 -0.30 -0.93
C VAL A 293 21.91 -0.48 -0.55
N CYS A 294 22.81 -0.26 -1.51
CA CYS A 294 24.24 -0.26 -1.30
C CYS A 294 24.71 1.15 -0.96
N GLY A 295 25.12 1.36 0.27
CA GLY A 295 25.68 2.63 0.74
C GLY A 295 27.20 2.70 0.70
N SER A 296 27.76 3.81 1.15
CA SER A 296 29.22 4.01 1.18
C SER A 296 29.91 3.29 2.35
N VAL A 297 29.16 2.84 3.35
CA VAL A 297 29.65 2.15 4.56
C VAL A 297 29.19 0.70 4.61
N SER A 298 27.90 0.46 4.36
CA SER A 298 27.28 -0.86 4.42
C SER A 298 26.15 -0.97 3.40
N SER A 299 25.56 -2.15 3.24
CA SER A 299 24.41 -2.40 2.39
C SER A 299 23.26 -2.98 3.20
N LEU A 300 22.04 -2.72 2.79
CA LEU A 300 20.83 -3.29 3.38
C LEU A 300 20.03 -4.01 2.31
N LYS A 301 19.52 -5.21 2.61
CA LYS A 301 18.60 -5.93 1.75
C LYS A 301 17.40 -6.44 2.53
N TRP A 302 16.22 -6.08 2.07
CA TRP A 302 14.96 -6.60 2.57
C TRP A 302 14.22 -7.37 1.47
N ARG A 303 13.56 -8.47 1.86
CA ARG A 303 12.77 -9.32 0.96
C ARG A 303 11.41 -9.61 1.56
N GLN A 304 10.35 -9.41 0.80
CA GLN A 304 8.98 -9.58 1.27
C GLN A 304 8.65 -11.03 1.67
N GLU A 305 9.15 -12.03 0.94
CA GLU A 305 8.93 -13.44 1.30
C GLU A 305 9.73 -13.91 2.52
N GLN A 306 10.65 -13.07 3.02
CA GLN A 306 11.42 -13.24 4.28
C GLN A 306 11.36 -11.96 5.10
N GLN A 307 10.17 -11.37 5.23
CA GLN A 307 9.98 -10.00 5.69
C GLN A 307 10.37 -9.74 7.15
N ASN A 308 10.59 -10.79 7.95
CA ASN A 308 11.08 -10.69 9.33
C ASN A 308 12.61 -10.74 9.45
N GLU A 309 13.32 -10.59 8.33
CA GLU A 309 14.76 -10.59 8.22
C GLU A 309 15.24 -9.38 7.42
N LEU A 310 16.28 -8.69 7.92
CA LEU A 310 17.00 -7.65 7.22
C LEU A 310 18.47 -8.02 7.15
N TRP A 311 19.00 -8.28 5.95
CA TRP A 311 20.41 -8.51 5.75
C TRP A 311 21.17 -7.17 5.74
N ILE A 312 22.29 -7.13 6.49
CA ILE A 312 23.18 -5.98 6.56
C ILE A 312 24.56 -6.43 6.11
N GLY A 313 25.02 -5.90 4.99
CA GLY A 313 26.28 -6.25 4.37
C GLY A 313 27.43 -5.35 4.81
N HIS A 314 28.53 -5.94 5.21
CA HIS A 314 29.75 -5.26 5.64
C HIS A 314 30.95 -5.67 4.79
N ARG A 315 31.92 -4.75 4.63
CA ARG A 315 33.17 -5.05 3.95
C ARG A 315 34.23 -5.67 4.88
N ASP A 316 34.38 -5.10 6.07
CA ASP A 316 35.54 -5.36 6.92
C ASP A 316 35.19 -6.23 8.14
N ARG A 317 33.99 -6.80 8.17
CA ARG A 317 33.49 -7.75 9.17
C ARG A 317 32.44 -8.68 8.56
N ALA A 318 32.01 -9.69 9.32
CA ALA A 318 30.93 -10.59 8.90
C ALA A 318 29.62 -9.81 8.64
N ASN A 319 28.86 -10.26 7.64
CA ASN A 319 27.51 -9.76 7.41
C ASN A 319 26.58 -10.15 8.55
N GLU A 320 25.57 -9.33 8.79
CA GLU A 320 24.58 -9.55 9.83
C GLU A 320 23.24 -9.91 9.20
N LEU A 321 22.44 -10.68 9.93
CA LEU A 321 21.04 -10.91 9.65
C LEU A 321 20.24 -10.43 10.86
N LEU A 322 19.64 -9.23 10.77
CA LEU A 322 18.78 -8.69 11.80
C LEU A 322 17.41 -9.36 11.69
N GLN A 323 17.06 -10.16 12.68
CA GLN A 323 15.71 -10.71 12.81
C GLN A 323 14.80 -9.71 13.51
N LYS A 324 13.51 -9.70 13.10
CA LYS A 324 12.52 -8.85 13.72
C LYS A 324 12.32 -9.21 15.20
N ASP A 325 12.77 -8.32 16.06
CA ASP A 325 12.55 -8.35 17.50
C ASP A 325 12.42 -6.90 17.98
N PRO A 326 11.31 -6.51 18.67
CA PRO A 326 11.12 -5.13 19.14
C PRO A 326 12.33 -4.59 19.93
N GLY A 327 12.99 -5.44 20.70
CA GLY A 327 14.16 -5.06 21.51
C GLY A 327 15.42 -4.76 20.70
N LEU A 328 15.49 -5.19 19.44
CA LEU A 328 16.63 -4.98 18.55
C LEU A 328 16.42 -3.85 17.56
N LEU A 329 15.20 -3.29 17.49
CA LEU A 329 14.86 -2.20 16.57
C LEU A 329 15.17 -0.84 17.19
N ASP A 330 15.43 0.15 16.32
CA ASP A 330 15.51 1.56 16.73
C ASP A 330 14.25 1.96 17.51
N PRO A 331 14.35 2.74 18.60
CA PRO A 331 13.19 3.18 19.38
C PRO A 331 12.07 3.82 18.57
N ALA A 332 12.39 4.56 17.50
CA ALA A 332 11.40 5.17 16.62
C ALA A 332 10.63 4.13 15.78
N VAL A 333 11.19 2.93 15.62
CA VAL A 333 10.63 1.84 14.80
C VAL A 333 9.87 0.81 15.63
N GLN A 334 10.17 0.66 16.91
CA GLN A 334 9.58 -0.36 17.79
C GLN A 334 8.04 -0.42 17.72
N ARG A 335 7.39 0.71 17.51
CA ARG A 335 5.92 0.81 17.39
C ARG A 335 5.32 0.01 16.23
N TYR A 336 6.12 -0.43 15.26
CA TYR A 336 5.70 -1.25 14.12
C TYR A 336 5.79 -2.76 14.40
N ALA A 337 6.50 -3.17 15.46
CA ALA A 337 6.65 -4.56 15.84
C ALA A 337 5.87 -4.84 17.13
N HIS A 338 4.86 -5.71 17.04
CA HIS A 338 3.89 -5.95 18.12
C HIS A 338 4.08 -7.29 18.81
N LEU A 339 4.79 -8.21 18.16
CA LEU A 339 5.04 -9.55 18.67
C LEU A 339 6.52 -9.71 19.05
N PRO A 340 6.83 -10.50 20.09
CA PRO A 340 8.20 -10.80 20.46
C PRO A 340 9.01 -11.40 19.32
N GLY A 341 10.33 -11.43 19.44
CA GLY A 341 11.23 -12.11 18.51
C GLY A 341 10.81 -13.56 18.27
N GLY A 342 11.00 -14.05 17.03
CA GLY A 342 10.58 -15.38 16.61
C GLY A 342 9.10 -15.57 16.26
N HIS A 343 8.23 -14.62 16.62
CA HIS A 343 6.84 -14.60 16.17
C HIS A 343 6.74 -13.78 14.89
N GLN A 344 6.23 -14.39 13.84
CA GLN A 344 6.19 -13.77 12.52
C GLN A 344 5.12 -12.69 12.45
N GLU A 345 5.49 -11.51 11.95
CA GLU A 345 4.57 -10.44 11.55
C GLU A 345 4.67 -10.31 10.03
N ALA A 346 3.50 -10.33 9.37
CA ALA A 346 3.42 -10.55 7.93
C ALA A 346 2.72 -9.39 7.21
N TRP A 347 2.33 -9.62 5.94
CA TRP A 347 1.67 -8.65 5.08
C TRP A 347 0.45 -7.99 5.74
N ALA A 348 -0.37 -8.77 6.45
CA ALA A 348 -1.56 -8.25 7.16
C ALA A 348 -1.19 -7.34 8.34
N ASP A 349 -0.07 -7.60 9.02
CA ASP A 349 0.41 -6.76 10.12
C ASP A 349 0.99 -5.45 9.61
N ALA A 350 1.71 -5.48 8.50
CA ALA A 350 2.19 -4.27 7.81
C ALA A 350 1.01 -3.40 7.35
N PHE A 351 -0.06 -4.02 6.81
CA PHE A 351 -1.28 -3.32 6.43
C PHE A 351 -1.98 -2.69 7.66
N CYS A 352 -2.05 -3.42 8.77
CA CYS A 352 -2.60 -2.90 10.04
C CYS A 352 -1.77 -1.73 10.59
N ASN A 353 -0.43 -1.79 10.49
CA ASN A 353 0.47 -0.71 10.88
C ASN A 353 0.22 0.56 10.07
N LEU A 354 0.04 0.42 8.75
CA LEU A 354 -0.35 1.54 7.88
C LEU A 354 -1.68 2.17 8.34
N MET A 355 -2.69 1.34 8.61
CA MET A 355 -3.98 1.85 9.12
C MET A 355 -3.84 2.51 10.50
N ARG A 356 -3.00 1.98 11.38
CA ARG A 356 -2.72 2.59 12.69
C ARG A 356 -2.12 4.00 12.55
N ASP A 357 -1.19 4.18 11.63
CA ASP A 357 -0.60 5.50 11.35
C ASP A 357 -1.64 6.49 10.79
N ILE A 358 -2.47 6.04 9.84
CA ILE A 358 -3.51 6.89 9.22
C ILE A 358 -4.58 7.28 10.24
N TYR A 359 -5.15 6.32 10.93
CA TYR A 359 -6.24 6.58 11.87
C TYR A 359 -5.77 7.24 13.16
N GLY A 360 -4.53 6.99 13.61
CA GLY A 360 -3.90 7.73 14.69
C GLY A 360 -3.77 9.21 14.34
N PHE A 361 -3.30 9.51 13.14
CA PHE A 361 -3.17 10.87 12.62
C PHE A 361 -4.53 11.61 12.56
N ILE A 362 -5.60 10.92 12.13
CA ILE A 362 -6.96 11.46 12.11
C ILE A 362 -7.49 11.67 13.54
N ALA A 363 -7.30 10.70 14.44
CA ALA A 363 -7.78 10.76 15.81
C ALA A 363 -7.12 11.88 16.61
N GLU A 364 -5.86 12.21 16.31
CA GLU A 364 -5.12 13.34 16.88
C GLU A 364 -5.58 14.71 16.32
N GLY A 365 -6.50 14.72 15.33
CA GLY A 365 -6.97 15.94 14.67
C GLY A 365 -5.90 16.63 13.83
N ARG A 366 -4.88 15.89 13.41
CA ARG A 366 -3.76 16.40 12.60
C ARG A 366 -4.18 16.67 11.16
N SER A 367 -3.50 17.60 10.54
CA SER A 367 -3.72 18.00 9.15
C SER A 367 -2.51 17.67 8.29
N PRO A 368 -2.67 17.27 7.01
CA PRO A 368 -1.56 17.14 6.06
C PRO A 368 -0.75 18.43 5.88
N LYS A 369 -1.30 19.58 6.31
CA LYS A 369 -0.63 20.89 6.31
C LYS A 369 0.24 21.13 7.53
N ASP A 370 0.25 20.24 8.51
CA ASP A 370 1.10 20.35 9.69
C ASP A 370 2.59 20.28 9.32
N PRO A 371 3.47 20.93 10.08
CA PRO A 371 4.89 21.00 9.76
C PRO A 371 5.59 19.64 9.79
N HIS A 372 5.01 18.64 10.46
CA HIS A 372 5.52 17.28 10.49
C HIS A 372 4.74 16.40 9.52
N PRO A 373 5.36 15.90 8.44
CA PRO A 373 4.69 15.08 7.46
C PRO A 373 4.15 13.78 8.10
N PRO A 374 3.07 13.21 7.54
CA PRO A 374 2.56 11.93 8.00
C PRO A 374 3.58 10.80 7.75
N ALA A 375 3.54 9.76 8.59
CA ALA A 375 4.42 8.60 8.45
C ALA A 375 3.96 7.63 7.33
N PHE A 376 2.72 7.78 6.86
CA PHE A 376 2.13 6.97 5.80
C PHE A 376 2.25 7.62 4.42
N ALA A 377 2.08 6.82 3.37
CA ALA A 377 2.07 7.31 2.00
C ALA A 377 0.82 8.15 1.73
N THR A 378 1.02 9.35 1.19
CA THR A 378 -0.03 10.30 0.85
C THR A 378 -0.38 10.25 -0.65
N PHE A 379 -1.33 11.09 -1.10
CA PHE A 379 -1.60 11.28 -2.53
C PHE A 379 -0.41 11.89 -3.27
N GLU A 380 0.51 12.58 -2.58
CA GLU A 380 1.77 13.00 -3.21
C GLU A 380 2.63 11.79 -3.59
N ASP A 381 2.77 10.82 -2.69
CA ASP A 381 3.50 9.57 -2.98
C ASP A 381 2.81 8.79 -4.11
N GLY A 382 1.47 8.74 -4.10
CA GLY A 382 0.67 8.12 -5.16
C GLY A 382 0.87 8.80 -6.51
N TYR A 383 0.81 10.13 -6.56
CA TYR A 383 1.10 10.91 -7.77
C TYR A 383 2.49 10.64 -8.30
N ARG A 384 3.51 10.66 -7.44
CA ARG A 384 4.89 10.36 -7.84
C ARG A 384 5.04 8.96 -8.38
N ALA A 385 4.39 7.96 -7.79
CA ALA A 385 4.40 6.59 -8.33
C ALA A 385 3.79 6.54 -9.74
N ASN A 386 2.67 7.23 -9.98
CA ASN A 386 2.06 7.34 -11.32
C ASN A 386 3.01 8.02 -12.32
N VAL A 387 3.66 9.13 -11.94
CA VAL A 387 4.62 9.85 -12.80
C VAL A 387 5.81 8.98 -13.17
N VAL A 388 6.35 8.20 -12.22
CA VAL A 388 7.47 7.27 -12.48
C VAL A 388 7.03 6.18 -13.46
N VAL A 389 5.86 5.57 -13.26
CA VAL A 389 5.33 4.53 -14.16
C VAL A 389 5.13 5.09 -15.58
N GLU A 390 4.54 6.28 -15.73
CA GLU A 390 4.38 6.92 -17.03
C GLU A 390 5.73 7.21 -17.71
N ALA A 391 6.72 7.68 -16.97
CA ALA A 391 8.06 7.93 -17.51
C ALA A 391 8.73 6.62 -17.99
N ILE A 392 8.51 5.50 -17.28
CA ILE A 392 8.97 4.16 -17.69
C ILE A 392 8.32 3.76 -19.03
N LEU A 393 7.00 3.90 -19.16
CA LEU A 393 6.27 3.59 -20.38
C LEU A 393 6.74 4.49 -21.55
N GLN A 394 6.95 5.78 -21.30
CA GLN A 394 7.48 6.72 -22.30
C GLN A 394 8.89 6.36 -22.76
N SER A 395 9.77 5.97 -21.83
CA SER A 395 11.13 5.51 -22.13
C SER A 395 11.11 4.31 -23.09
N ALA A 396 10.31 3.30 -22.76
CA ALA A 396 10.18 2.10 -23.59
C ALA A 396 9.58 2.42 -24.98
N ALA A 397 8.52 3.22 -25.03
CA ALA A 397 7.88 3.61 -26.29
C ALA A 397 8.80 4.44 -27.20
N ALA A 398 9.76 5.17 -26.64
CA ALA A 398 10.76 5.93 -27.39
C ALA A 398 11.99 5.09 -27.80
N GLY A 399 11.97 3.78 -27.59
CA GLY A 399 13.09 2.87 -27.95
C GLY A 399 14.14 2.75 -26.84
N SER A 400 13.71 2.66 -25.59
CA SER A 400 14.58 2.47 -24.42
C SER A 400 15.60 3.61 -24.24
N VAL A 401 15.10 4.83 -24.13
CA VAL A 401 15.93 6.03 -23.93
C VAL A 401 15.77 6.60 -22.54
N TRP A 402 16.81 7.27 -22.02
CA TRP A 402 16.71 7.98 -20.75
C TRP A 402 15.61 9.05 -20.79
N THR A 403 14.62 8.90 -19.94
CA THR A 403 13.45 9.76 -19.83
C THR A 403 13.42 10.41 -18.45
N LYS A 404 13.21 11.73 -18.40
CA LYS A 404 13.08 12.47 -17.14
C LYS A 404 11.75 12.13 -16.46
N VAL A 405 11.81 11.96 -15.15
CA VAL A 405 10.63 11.90 -14.29
C VAL A 405 10.31 13.35 -13.87
N PRO A 406 9.14 13.89 -14.22
CA PRO A 406 8.73 15.22 -13.76
C PRO A 406 8.81 15.38 -12.24
N ALA A 407 9.12 16.61 -11.78
CA ALA A 407 9.32 16.91 -10.36
C ALA A 407 8.01 16.89 -9.56
#